data_44669866e3bcf3e31ea48b8b5588f7f2
#
_entry.id   44669866e3bcf3e31ea48b8b5588f7f2
#
_cell.length_a   1.000
_cell.length_b   1.000
_cell.length_c   1.000
_cell.angle_alpha   90.00
_cell.angle_beta   90.00
_cell.angle_gamma   90.00
#
_symmetry.space_group_name_H-M   'P 1'
#
loop_
_entity.id
_entity.type
_entity.pdbx_description
1 polymer ?
#
loop_
_entity_poly.entity_id
_entity_poly.type
_entity_poly.pdbx_seq_one_letter_code
_entity_poly.pdbx_strand_id
1 'polypeptide(L)'
;MERVPLSVRTDHQDFEVLAGRIQESRYFQNIDISLLKELLRQGEIVNFKAEEHLIQENEARKPEIYVLVEGSLAVLSKGTFLMRLEKAGDMVGEMSILDDREKNTTSVVTESDSTLIAFPNSLFEVEAGASRVSVAYLIFTHILSEKLRITSARVMLEGNIREEDNSQPQLALVEGDSSMRQHLESLIKKNWENVVLETYEDPQTFLREKENQLMDLLIMDPGNYQSMNEIRDAILVAKQQARSIMIVSEFADDAENRRLLSQWGVSEFLAKPCPDFDFEHALNRQRVIHYRERELKRVEEAADTDRLTGLANRRRLDEFVEALVTLYPEERAPFSLIITDVDNFKHYNDTHGHQMGDVVLARIAGILKKRVRRGDLAARFGGEEFVVILPKCDSGNAMLIAEQLRSAVEEEDIPYQEQQPLGNLTATFGVATFPDDADDVEAVSYTHLTLPTTKNVW
;
A
#
# COMPACT_ATOMS: atom_id res chain seq x y z
N MET A 1 -0.97 3.11 38.00
CA MET A 1 -0.11 2.42 37.01
C MET A 1 1.17 1.99 37.73
N GLU A 2 1.37 0.70 37.94
CA GLU A 2 2.56 0.18 38.62
C GLU A 2 3.64 -0.07 37.54
N ARG A 3 4.81 0.56 37.71
CA ARG A 3 5.97 0.38 36.83
C ARG A 3 7.02 -0.44 37.58
N VAL A 4 7.47 -1.52 36.98
CA VAL A 4 8.48 -2.39 37.60
C VAL A 4 9.67 -2.55 36.66
N PRO A 5 10.85 -2.05 37.04
CA PRO A 5 12.07 -2.20 36.25
C PRO A 5 12.41 -3.68 36.04
N LEU A 6 12.65 -4.08 34.80
CA LEU A 6 13.06 -5.45 34.44
C LEU A 6 14.42 -5.83 35.04
N SER A 7 15.26 -4.86 35.33
CA SER A 7 16.54 -5.06 36.00
C SER A 7 16.41 -5.54 37.47
N VAL A 8 15.24 -5.34 38.10
CA VAL A 8 14.98 -5.66 39.54
C VAL A 8 14.12 -6.92 39.70
N ARG A 9 13.31 -7.27 38.68
CA ARG A 9 12.34 -8.36 38.74
C ARG A 9 12.85 -9.57 37.98
N THR A 10 13.88 -10.24 38.50
CA THR A 10 14.31 -11.45 37.83
C THR A 10 14.44 -12.62 38.76
N ASP A 11 13.37 -13.37 38.87
CA ASP A 11 13.56 -14.81 38.78
C ASP A 11 14.12 -15.07 37.35
N HIS A 12 15.31 -15.62 37.28
CA HIS A 12 16.06 -15.75 36.01
C HIS A 12 15.24 -16.48 34.93
N GLN A 13 14.32 -17.33 35.33
CA GLN A 13 13.50 -18.17 34.47
C GLN A 13 12.38 -17.35 33.75
N ASP A 14 11.72 -16.45 34.45
CA ASP A 14 10.64 -15.60 33.87
C ASP A 14 11.19 -14.62 32.84
N PHE A 15 12.40 -14.09 33.09
CA PHE A 15 13.06 -13.19 32.12
C PHE A 15 13.51 -13.90 30.85
N GLU A 16 14.01 -15.14 30.95
CA GLU A 16 14.39 -15.95 29.80
C GLU A 16 13.17 -16.29 28.91
N VAL A 17 12.04 -16.65 29.53
CA VAL A 17 10.78 -16.91 28.83
C VAL A 17 10.28 -15.65 28.12
N LEU A 18 10.32 -14.51 28.80
CA LEU A 18 9.94 -13.23 28.22
C LEU A 18 10.80 -12.86 27.01
N ALA A 19 12.13 -12.96 27.13
CA ALA A 19 13.06 -12.66 26.06
C ALA A 19 12.86 -13.59 24.86
N GLY A 20 12.66 -14.89 25.09
CA GLY A 20 12.35 -15.86 24.03
C GLY A 20 11.05 -15.52 23.29
N ARG A 21 9.99 -15.19 24.02
CA ARG A 21 8.70 -14.82 23.43
C ARG A 21 8.76 -13.55 22.55
N ILE A 22 9.54 -12.55 22.97
CA ILE A 22 9.74 -11.33 22.17
C ILE A 22 10.63 -11.63 20.95
N GLN A 23 11.66 -12.49 21.11
CA GLN A 23 12.54 -12.88 20.00
C GLN A 23 11.79 -13.62 18.88
N GLU A 24 10.76 -14.40 19.20
CA GLU A 24 9.91 -15.08 18.20
C GLU A 24 9.12 -14.10 17.32
N SER A 25 9.03 -12.83 17.71
CA SER A 25 8.33 -11.82 16.89
C SER A 25 9.16 -11.43 15.67
N ARG A 26 8.47 -11.07 14.61
CA ARG A 26 9.07 -10.66 13.32
C ARG A 26 10.11 -9.54 13.40
N TYR A 27 9.95 -8.64 14.37
CA TYR A 27 10.86 -7.50 14.52
C TYR A 27 12.14 -7.87 15.26
N PHE A 28 12.13 -8.95 16.04
CA PHE A 28 13.23 -9.32 16.91
C PHE A 28 13.85 -10.68 16.56
N GLN A 29 13.26 -11.47 15.64
CA GLN A 29 13.72 -12.82 15.28
C GLN A 29 15.17 -12.88 14.76
N ASN A 30 15.63 -11.81 14.09
CA ASN A 30 17.00 -11.74 13.56
C ASN A 30 17.98 -11.03 14.50
N ILE A 31 17.55 -10.69 15.72
CA ILE A 31 18.40 -10.03 16.70
C ILE A 31 19.03 -11.09 17.60
N ASP A 32 20.33 -10.96 17.85
CA ASP A 32 21.02 -11.84 18.80
C ASP A 32 20.35 -11.77 20.18
N ILE A 33 20.04 -12.94 20.78
CA ILE A 33 19.33 -13.01 22.05
C ILE A 33 20.04 -12.30 23.19
N SER A 34 21.36 -12.23 23.18
CA SER A 34 22.13 -11.54 24.21
C SER A 34 21.97 -10.04 24.11
N LEU A 35 21.91 -9.49 22.89
CA LEU A 35 21.66 -8.07 22.62
C LEU A 35 20.21 -7.71 22.99
N LEU A 36 19.26 -8.58 22.66
CA LEU A 36 17.85 -8.39 23.04
C LEU A 36 17.69 -8.34 24.55
N LYS A 37 18.34 -9.27 25.27
CA LYS A 37 18.32 -9.30 26.74
C LYS A 37 18.95 -8.05 27.36
N GLU A 38 19.99 -7.51 26.76
CA GLU A 38 20.63 -6.26 27.17
C GLU A 38 19.65 -5.09 27.04
N LEU A 39 18.94 -4.99 25.91
CA LEU A 39 17.88 -3.99 25.70
C LEU A 39 16.76 -4.16 26.73
N LEU A 40 16.21 -5.36 26.86
CA LEU A 40 15.05 -5.62 27.74
C LEU A 40 15.33 -5.24 29.20
N ARG A 41 16.57 -5.42 29.71
CA ARG A 41 16.95 -5.01 31.07
C ARG A 41 16.84 -3.50 31.31
N GLN A 42 16.81 -2.68 30.24
CA GLN A 42 16.69 -1.22 30.34
C GLN A 42 15.22 -0.75 30.32
N GLY A 43 14.29 -1.66 30.13
CA GLY A 43 12.85 -1.39 30.09
C GLY A 43 12.16 -1.60 31.44
N GLU A 44 10.93 -1.09 31.52
CA GLU A 44 10.02 -1.25 32.64
C GLU A 44 8.76 -1.98 32.22
N ILE A 45 8.31 -2.98 32.97
CA ILE A 45 6.99 -3.60 32.77
C ILE A 45 5.91 -2.64 33.21
N VAL A 46 4.93 -2.44 32.35
CA VAL A 46 3.75 -1.61 32.60
C VAL A 46 2.49 -2.38 32.24
N ASN A 47 1.54 -2.41 33.15
CA ASN A 47 0.25 -3.06 32.95
C ASN A 47 -0.84 -2.01 32.75
N PHE A 48 -1.65 -2.24 31.73
CA PHE A 48 -2.82 -1.45 31.38
C PHE A 48 -4.08 -2.31 31.46
N LYS A 49 -5.17 -1.70 31.89
CA LYS A 49 -6.49 -2.32 31.81
C LYS A 49 -7.10 -2.12 30.43
N ALA A 50 -8.10 -2.93 30.09
CA ALA A 50 -8.88 -2.72 28.88
C ALA A 50 -9.43 -1.28 28.85
N GLU A 51 -9.50 -0.69 27.64
CA GLU A 51 -9.98 0.66 27.36
C GLU A 51 -9.11 1.81 27.92
N GLU A 52 -7.89 1.54 28.35
CA GLU A 52 -6.93 2.58 28.75
C GLU A 52 -6.15 3.12 27.54
N HIS A 53 -5.95 4.45 27.52
CA HIS A 53 -5.13 5.13 26.50
C HIS A 53 -3.63 5.08 26.88
N LEU A 54 -2.82 4.44 26.02
CA LEU A 54 -1.36 4.51 26.09
C LEU A 54 -0.86 5.83 25.50
N ILE A 55 -1.38 6.14 24.33
CA ILE A 55 -1.05 7.32 23.53
C ILE A 55 -2.39 7.97 23.14
N GLN A 56 -2.48 9.28 23.27
CA GLN A 56 -3.68 10.01 22.89
C GLN A 56 -3.34 11.04 21.79
N GLU A 57 -4.10 11.01 20.72
CA GLU A 57 -3.93 11.91 19.58
C GLU A 57 -4.10 13.38 20.03
N ASN A 58 -3.28 14.27 19.47
CA ASN A 58 -3.20 15.69 19.79
C ASN A 58 -2.68 16.04 21.21
N GLU A 59 -2.41 15.08 22.07
CA GLU A 59 -1.68 15.32 23.30
C GLU A 59 -0.17 15.40 23.08
N ALA A 60 0.54 16.02 24.04
CA ALA A 60 1.99 16.06 24.03
C ALA A 60 2.57 14.64 24.03
N ARG A 61 3.58 14.42 23.22
CA ARG A 61 4.26 13.12 23.14
C ARG A 61 4.93 12.78 24.45
N LYS A 62 4.70 11.56 24.91
CA LYS A 62 5.52 10.97 25.96
C LYS A 62 6.81 10.46 25.33
N PRO A 63 7.97 10.71 25.93
CA PRO A 63 9.25 10.27 25.40
C PRO A 63 9.49 8.77 25.71
N GLU A 64 8.56 7.91 25.31
CA GLU A 64 8.58 6.47 25.58
C GLU A 64 8.13 5.65 24.38
N ILE A 65 8.79 4.51 24.18
CA ILE A 65 8.39 3.45 23.25
C ILE A 65 7.86 2.27 24.06
N TYR A 66 6.80 1.66 23.58
CA TYR A 66 6.19 0.50 24.23
C TYR A 66 6.28 -0.72 23.32
N VAL A 67 6.69 -1.86 23.89
CA VAL A 67 6.70 -3.17 23.24
C VAL A 67 5.65 -4.05 23.91
N LEU A 68 4.71 -4.57 23.12
CA LEU A 68 3.65 -5.45 23.61
C LEU A 68 4.24 -6.80 24.00
N VAL A 69 3.88 -7.27 25.20
CA VAL A 69 4.21 -8.60 25.70
C VAL A 69 2.99 -9.52 25.61
N GLU A 70 1.84 -9.00 26.04
CA GLU A 70 0.57 -9.73 26.08
C GLU A 70 -0.59 -8.74 26.04
N GLY A 71 -1.70 -9.13 25.41
CA GLY A 71 -2.90 -8.31 25.27
C GLY A 71 -3.18 -7.89 23.86
N SER A 72 -3.98 -6.84 23.67
CA SER A 72 -4.38 -6.30 22.37
C SER A 72 -4.52 -4.78 22.43
N LEU A 73 -3.96 -4.11 21.41
CA LEU A 73 -3.99 -2.66 21.26
C LEU A 73 -4.69 -2.29 19.95
N ALA A 74 -5.56 -1.29 19.99
CA ALA A 74 -6.12 -0.63 18.82
C ALA A 74 -5.38 0.67 18.53
N VAL A 75 -4.94 0.87 17.31
CA VAL A 75 -4.41 2.14 16.81
C VAL A 75 -5.51 2.87 16.07
N LEU A 76 -5.78 4.10 16.47
CA LEU A 76 -6.85 4.95 15.96
C LEU A 76 -6.28 6.25 15.43
N SER A 77 -6.80 6.77 14.34
CA SER A 77 -6.56 8.15 13.90
C SER A 77 -7.88 8.86 13.71
N LYS A 78 -8.05 9.98 14.38
CA LYS A 78 -9.30 10.76 14.39
C LYS A 78 -10.54 9.92 14.73
N GLY A 79 -10.36 8.97 15.66
CA GLY A 79 -11.42 8.05 16.07
C GLY A 79 -11.67 6.89 15.10
N THR A 80 -11.02 6.86 13.93
CA THR A 80 -11.13 5.76 12.97
C THR A 80 -10.10 4.67 13.29
N PHE A 81 -10.55 3.43 13.35
CA PHE A 81 -9.69 2.27 13.54
C PHE A 81 -8.73 2.11 12.34
N LEU A 82 -7.43 2.04 12.60
CA LEU A 82 -6.40 1.82 11.59
C LEU A 82 -5.90 0.37 11.59
N MET A 83 -5.50 -0.13 12.77
CA MET A 83 -4.93 -1.46 12.89
C MET A 83 -4.99 -1.97 14.33
N ARG A 84 -4.90 -3.29 14.46
CA ARG A 84 -4.76 -3.98 15.74
C ARG A 84 -3.35 -4.53 15.89
N LEU A 85 -2.82 -4.43 17.11
CA LEU A 85 -1.54 -5.00 17.52
C LEU A 85 -1.83 -6.00 18.65
N GLU A 86 -1.52 -7.28 18.42
CA GLU A 86 -1.86 -8.36 19.35
C GLU A 86 -0.73 -9.39 19.49
N LYS A 87 0.37 -9.20 18.77
CA LYS A 87 1.51 -10.11 18.83
C LYS A 87 2.56 -9.59 19.82
N ALA A 88 3.13 -10.49 20.60
CA ALA A 88 4.30 -10.15 21.41
C ALA A 88 5.39 -9.56 20.50
N GLY A 89 6.02 -8.45 20.94
CA GLY A 89 7.00 -7.72 20.16
C GLY A 89 6.42 -6.63 19.25
N ASP A 90 5.10 -6.50 19.11
CA ASP A 90 4.51 -5.33 18.45
C ASP A 90 4.87 -4.07 19.24
N MET A 91 5.13 -2.96 18.51
CA MET A 91 5.72 -1.76 19.08
C MET A 91 4.94 -0.52 18.70
N VAL A 92 4.78 0.41 19.66
CA VAL A 92 4.17 1.73 19.46
C VAL A 92 4.98 2.83 20.14
N GLY A 93 4.83 4.07 19.67
CA GLY A 93 5.52 5.25 20.20
C GLY A 93 6.84 5.56 19.49
N GLU A 94 7.29 4.74 18.55
CA GLU A 94 8.55 4.93 17.81
C GLU A 94 8.57 6.21 16.97
N MET A 95 7.41 6.70 16.57
CA MET A 95 7.30 7.97 15.83
C MET A 95 7.74 9.18 16.66
N SER A 96 7.82 9.04 17.97
CA SER A 96 8.33 10.11 18.86
C SER A 96 9.84 10.36 18.69
N ILE A 97 10.58 9.41 18.11
CA ILE A 97 12.01 9.55 17.82
C ILE A 97 12.24 10.11 16.41
N LEU A 98 11.36 9.78 15.46
CA LEU A 98 11.56 10.07 14.04
C LEU A 98 11.00 11.41 13.58
N ASP A 99 10.16 12.04 14.38
CA ASP A 99 9.37 13.18 13.96
C ASP A 99 9.40 14.26 15.04
N ASP A 100 9.85 15.45 14.67
CA ASP A 100 9.98 16.62 15.54
C ASP A 100 8.62 17.25 15.97
N ARG A 101 7.49 16.67 15.56
CA ARG A 101 6.19 17.14 16.01
C ARG A 101 6.02 16.96 17.51
N GLU A 102 5.55 17.99 18.17
CA GLU A 102 5.34 17.98 19.63
C GLU A 102 4.16 17.12 20.08
N LYS A 103 3.24 16.75 19.17
CA LYS A 103 1.98 16.07 19.48
C LYS A 103 1.86 14.72 18.77
N ASN A 104 1.15 13.80 19.41
CA ASN A 104 0.82 12.50 18.83
C ASN A 104 -0.13 12.66 17.63
N THR A 105 0.09 11.84 16.60
CA THR A 105 -0.71 11.81 15.37
C THR A 105 -1.81 10.73 15.39
N THR A 106 -1.76 9.82 16.37
CA THR A 106 -2.67 8.71 16.53
C THR A 106 -2.95 8.47 18.01
N SER A 107 -4.07 7.83 18.32
CA SER A 107 -4.34 7.26 19.63
C SER A 107 -4.03 5.76 19.64
N VAL A 108 -3.52 5.27 20.76
CA VAL A 108 -3.35 3.83 21.02
C VAL A 108 -4.10 3.48 22.29
N VAL A 109 -5.04 2.55 22.17
CA VAL A 109 -5.95 2.14 23.27
C VAL A 109 -5.86 0.64 23.45
N THR A 110 -5.86 0.18 24.69
CA THR A 110 -5.94 -1.26 25.00
C THR A 110 -7.35 -1.79 24.76
N GLU A 111 -7.47 -2.89 24.01
CA GLU A 111 -8.75 -3.59 23.83
C GLU A 111 -8.96 -4.68 24.90
N SER A 112 -7.89 -5.13 25.53
CA SER A 112 -7.88 -6.09 26.65
C SER A 112 -6.86 -5.67 27.70
N ASP A 113 -6.90 -6.30 28.88
CA ASP A 113 -5.81 -6.17 29.86
C ASP A 113 -4.49 -6.51 29.16
N SER A 114 -3.55 -5.58 29.20
CA SER A 114 -2.32 -5.67 28.39
C SER A 114 -1.09 -5.40 29.23
N THR A 115 -0.05 -6.19 28.98
CA THR A 115 1.29 -6.03 29.56
C THR A 115 2.26 -5.54 28.48
N LEU A 116 2.95 -4.45 28.75
CA LEU A 116 3.93 -3.85 27.84
C LEU A 116 5.27 -3.63 28.55
N ILE A 117 6.33 -3.48 27.75
CA ILE A 117 7.61 -2.98 28.22
C ILE A 117 7.76 -1.55 27.70
N ALA A 118 7.93 -0.61 28.62
CA ALA A 118 8.19 0.79 28.30
C ALA A 118 9.70 1.06 28.27
N PHE A 119 10.18 1.75 27.24
CA PHE A 119 11.57 2.20 27.11
C PHE A 119 11.59 3.72 26.95
N PRO A 120 12.46 4.45 27.65
CA PRO A 120 12.63 5.87 27.42
C PRO A 120 13.29 6.13 26.07
N ASN A 121 12.86 7.17 25.34
CA ASN A 121 13.40 7.52 24.02
C ASN A 121 14.91 7.78 24.04
N SER A 122 15.44 8.28 25.15
CA SER A 122 16.88 8.55 25.32
C SER A 122 17.76 7.33 25.09
N LEU A 123 17.23 6.11 25.18
CA LEU A 123 17.98 4.89 24.86
C LEU A 123 18.27 4.73 23.35
N PHE A 124 17.46 5.38 22.52
CA PHE A 124 17.50 5.24 21.05
C PHE A 124 18.07 6.50 20.38
N GLU A 125 18.44 7.51 21.15
CA GLU A 125 19.09 8.74 20.64
C GLU A 125 20.57 8.52 20.51
N VAL A 126 21.16 9.11 19.46
CA VAL A 126 22.62 9.11 19.28
C VAL A 126 23.17 10.41 19.91
N GLU A 127 23.92 10.29 20.98
CA GLU A 127 24.62 11.44 21.51
C GLU A 127 25.66 11.97 20.50
N ALA A 128 25.57 13.27 20.19
CA ALA A 128 26.50 13.90 19.27
C ALA A 128 27.94 13.80 19.81
N GLY A 129 28.78 13.02 19.13
CA GLY A 129 30.18 12.77 19.54
C GLY A 129 30.41 11.43 20.23
N ALA A 130 29.39 10.58 20.39
CA ALA A 130 29.56 9.25 20.93
C ALA A 130 30.41 8.37 19.98
N SER A 131 31.46 7.77 20.53
CA SER A 131 32.35 6.87 19.77
C SER A 131 31.78 5.46 19.58
N ARG A 132 30.63 5.15 20.15
CA ARG A 132 29.92 3.86 20.04
C ARG A 132 28.41 4.09 19.86
N VAL A 133 27.84 3.41 18.87
CA VAL A 133 26.39 3.35 18.68
C VAL A 133 25.81 2.42 19.74
N SER A 134 24.72 2.81 20.42
CA SER A 134 24.09 1.98 21.44
C SER A 134 23.44 0.74 20.81
N VAL A 135 23.41 -0.37 21.55
CA VAL A 135 22.70 -1.60 21.13
C VAL A 135 21.23 -1.32 20.87
N ALA A 136 20.61 -0.49 21.71
CA ALA A 136 19.23 -0.06 21.53
C ALA A 136 19.00 0.63 20.17
N TYR A 137 19.90 1.53 19.77
CA TYR A 137 19.80 2.22 18.47
C TYR A 137 19.92 1.24 17.28
N LEU A 138 20.84 0.26 17.34
CA LEU A 138 20.99 -0.76 16.30
C LEU A 138 19.72 -1.61 16.17
N ILE A 139 19.16 -2.05 17.29
CA ILE A 139 17.92 -2.81 17.32
C ILE A 139 16.76 -1.95 16.76
N PHE A 140 16.69 -0.69 17.15
CA PHE A 140 15.65 0.23 16.70
C PHE A 140 15.71 0.47 15.17
N THR A 141 16.91 0.71 14.62
CA THR A 141 17.07 0.88 13.16
C THR A 141 16.69 -0.39 12.39
N HIS A 142 16.97 -1.57 12.93
CA HIS A 142 16.55 -2.83 12.36
C HIS A 142 15.02 -2.95 12.33
N ILE A 143 14.35 -2.67 13.46
CA ILE A 143 12.88 -2.70 13.57
C ILE A 143 12.22 -1.73 12.59
N LEU A 144 12.76 -0.51 12.46
CA LEU A 144 12.25 0.47 11.51
C LEU A 144 12.38 -0.01 10.06
N SER A 145 13.53 -0.59 9.71
CA SER A 145 13.74 -1.16 8.38
C SER A 145 12.72 -2.25 8.07
N GLU A 146 12.43 -3.14 9.03
CA GLU A 146 11.42 -4.19 8.88
C GLU A 146 10.00 -3.60 8.75
N LYS A 147 9.63 -2.62 9.57
CA LYS A 147 8.33 -1.93 9.45
C LYS A 147 8.18 -1.26 8.08
N LEU A 148 9.20 -0.57 7.59
CA LEU A 148 9.19 0.06 6.26
C LEU A 148 9.05 -0.98 5.16
N ARG A 149 9.78 -2.10 5.23
CA ARG A 149 9.71 -3.20 4.27
C ARG A 149 8.30 -3.78 4.18
N ILE A 150 7.66 -4.05 5.33
CA ILE A 150 6.29 -4.58 5.40
C ILE A 150 5.27 -3.58 4.85
N THR A 151 5.40 -2.30 5.22
CA THR A 151 4.49 -1.25 4.73
C THR A 151 4.62 -1.08 3.22
N SER A 152 5.87 -1.06 2.69
CA SER A 152 6.12 -0.97 1.26
C SER A 152 5.56 -2.17 0.51
N ALA A 153 5.73 -3.40 1.04
CA ALA A 153 5.16 -4.61 0.46
C ALA A 153 3.63 -4.55 0.38
N ARG A 154 2.96 -4.09 1.45
CA ARG A 154 1.50 -3.94 1.47
C ARG A 154 1.01 -2.93 0.45
N VAL A 155 1.62 -1.73 0.40
CA VAL A 155 1.29 -0.69 -0.58
C VAL A 155 1.48 -1.21 -2.01
N MET A 156 2.53 -2.00 -2.26
CA MET A 156 2.80 -2.58 -3.55
C MET A 156 1.71 -3.56 -4.00
N LEU A 157 1.25 -4.46 -3.11
CA LEU A 157 0.17 -5.40 -3.43
C LEU A 157 -1.16 -4.69 -3.62
N GLU A 158 -1.46 -3.69 -2.80
CA GLU A 158 -2.66 -2.85 -2.94
C GLU A 158 -2.61 -2.01 -4.23
N GLY A 159 -1.43 -1.51 -4.61
CA GLY A 159 -1.22 -0.77 -5.87
C GLY A 159 -1.54 -1.60 -7.11
N ASN A 160 -1.31 -2.93 -7.07
CA ASN A 160 -1.66 -3.83 -8.18
C ASN A 160 -3.18 -3.98 -8.40
N ILE A 161 -4.00 -3.51 -7.44
CA ILE A 161 -5.45 -3.56 -7.50
C ILE A 161 -6.05 -2.34 -8.24
N ARG A 162 -5.26 -1.32 -8.57
CA ARG A 162 -5.76 -0.08 -9.20
C ARG A 162 -5.96 -0.25 -10.70
N GLU A 163 -7.10 0.26 -11.20
CA GLU A 163 -7.45 0.26 -12.62
C GLU A 163 -6.48 1.14 -13.45
N GLU A 164 -6.29 0.78 -14.73
CA GLU A 164 -5.62 1.63 -15.72
C GLU A 164 -6.37 2.97 -15.82
N ASP A 165 -5.78 4.02 -15.29
CA ASP A 165 -6.37 5.36 -15.26
C ASP A 165 -6.10 6.09 -16.58
N ASN A 166 -6.77 5.64 -17.65
CA ASN A 166 -6.79 6.29 -18.95
C ASN A 166 -7.98 7.27 -19.11
N SER A 167 -8.68 7.55 -18.02
CA SER A 167 -9.85 8.41 -17.99
C SER A 167 -9.49 9.88 -18.15
N GLN A 168 -10.45 10.66 -18.68
CA GLN A 168 -10.36 12.13 -18.67
C GLN A 168 -10.36 12.62 -17.22
N PRO A 169 -9.66 13.74 -16.91
CA PRO A 169 -9.67 14.33 -15.58
C PRO A 169 -11.09 14.58 -15.08
N GLN A 170 -11.40 14.10 -13.88
CA GLN A 170 -12.71 14.22 -13.25
C GLN A 170 -12.69 15.34 -12.22
N LEU A 171 -13.42 16.42 -12.46
CA LEU A 171 -13.50 17.57 -11.56
C LEU A 171 -14.93 17.74 -11.03
N ALA A 172 -15.02 18.15 -9.77
CA ALA A 172 -16.28 18.59 -9.17
C ALA A 172 -16.18 20.05 -8.73
N LEU A 173 -17.20 20.85 -9.03
CA LEU A 173 -17.37 22.22 -8.56
C LEU A 173 -18.62 22.31 -7.69
N VAL A 174 -18.44 22.67 -6.43
CA VAL A 174 -19.51 22.87 -5.45
C VAL A 174 -19.58 24.35 -5.10
N GLU A 175 -20.63 25.03 -5.55
CA GLU A 175 -20.84 26.46 -5.38
C GLU A 175 -22.34 26.78 -5.33
N GLY A 176 -22.78 27.39 -4.23
CA GLY A 176 -24.21 27.71 -4.00
C GLY A 176 -24.72 28.86 -4.86
N ASP A 177 -23.88 29.87 -5.11
CA ASP A 177 -24.28 30.98 -6.00
C ASP A 177 -24.24 30.56 -7.47
N SER A 178 -25.40 30.59 -8.11
CA SER A 178 -25.56 30.14 -9.51
C SER A 178 -24.76 30.96 -10.51
N SER A 179 -24.60 32.27 -10.27
CA SER A 179 -23.81 33.16 -11.16
C SER A 179 -22.32 32.87 -11.02
N MET A 180 -21.84 32.75 -9.78
CA MET A 180 -20.45 32.41 -9.50
C MET A 180 -20.15 31.00 -10.02
N ARG A 181 -21.03 30.00 -9.81
CA ARG A 181 -20.88 28.64 -10.33
C ARG A 181 -20.68 28.61 -11.86
N GLN A 182 -21.55 29.31 -12.60
CA GLN A 182 -21.44 29.42 -14.06
C GLN A 182 -20.15 30.11 -14.50
N HIS A 183 -19.74 31.14 -13.76
CA HIS A 183 -18.52 31.87 -14.05
C HIS A 183 -17.28 30.97 -13.85
N LEU A 184 -17.17 30.30 -12.67
CA LEU A 184 -16.07 29.38 -12.38
C LEU A 184 -16.05 28.17 -13.34
N GLU A 185 -17.20 27.64 -13.71
CA GLU A 185 -17.34 26.59 -14.71
C GLU A 185 -16.74 27.01 -16.06
N SER A 186 -17.02 28.24 -16.48
CA SER A 186 -16.47 28.82 -17.71
C SER A 186 -14.94 28.92 -17.66
N LEU A 187 -14.39 29.40 -16.52
CA LEU A 187 -12.95 29.49 -16.32
C LEU A 187 -12.29 28.12 -16.29
N ILE A 188 -12.91 27.12 -15.65
CA ILE A 188 -12.38 25.74 -15.60
C ILE A 188 -12.31 25.16 -17.02
N LYS A 189 -13.41 25.23 -17.79
CA LYS A 189 -13.45 24.68 -19.16
C LYS A 189 -12.50 25.40 -20.13
N LYS A 190 -12.28 26.69 -19.93
CA LYS A 190 -11.30 27.48 -20.69
C LYS A 190 -9.85 27.07 -20.42
N ASN A 191 -9.52 26.77 -19.15
CA ASN A 191 -8.14 26.57 -18.71
C ASN A 191 -7.74 25.09 -18.56
N TRP A 192 -8.71 24.16 -18.61
CA TRP A 192 -8.46 22.72 -18.51
C TRP A 192 -9.22 21.96 -19.60
N GLU A 193 -8.55 21.73 -20.72
CA GLU A 193 -9.12 21.02 -21.86
C GLU A 193 -9.38 19.53 -21.52
N ASN A 194 -10.38 18.94 -22.16
CA ASN A 194 -10.78 17.53 -22.01
C ASN A 194 -11.10 17.10 -20.57
N VAL A 195 -11.60 18.02 -19.75
CA VAL A 195 -12.05 17.75 -18.39
C VAL A 195 -13.52 17.30 -18.38
N VAL A 196 -13.85 16.31 -17.56
CA VAL A 196 -15.22 16.01 -17.16
C VAL A 196 -15.51 16.82 -15.90
N LEU A 197 -16.40 17.80 -16.01
CA LEU A 197 -16.76 18.69 -14.91
C LEU A 197 -18.20 18.47 -14.49
N GLU A 198 -18.40 18.15 -13.23
CA GLU A 198 -19.70 18.06 -12.59
C GLU A 198 -19.90 19.22 -11.61
N THR A 199 -21.11 19.75 -11.53
CA THR A 199 -21.40 20.92 -10.70
C THR A 199 -22.51 20.63 -9.70
N TYR A 200 -22.35 21.13 -8.47
CA TYR A 200 -23.24 20.92 -7.33
C TYR A 200 -23.57 22.25 -6.66
N GLU A 201 -24.73 22.35 -6.07
CA GLU A 201 -25.18 23.55 -5.37
C GLU A 201 -24.77 23.58 -3.90
N ASP A 202 -24.54 22.39 -3.33
CA ASP A 202 -24.15 22.25 -1.93
C ASP A 202 -23.21 21.05 -1.71
N PRO A 203 -22.36 21.13 -0.68
CA PRO A 203 -21.40 20.06 -0.37
C PRO A 203 -22.05 18.73 0.02
N GLN A 204 -23.22 18.75 0.68
CA GLN A 204 -23.88 17.53 1.16
C GLN A 204 -24.38 16.67 -0.01
N THR A 205 -24.92 17.32 -1.04
CA THR A 205 -25.32 16.62 -2.27
C THR A 205 -24.13 15.98 -2.97
N PHE A 206 -23.02 16.69 -3.11
CA PHE A 206 -21.80 16.13 -3.66
C PHE A 206 -21.32 14.91 -2.86
N LEU A 207 -21.17 15.03 -1.55
CA LEU A 207 -20.64 13.96 -0.68
C LEU A 207 -21.50 12.69 -0.75
N ARG A 208 -22.82 12.84 -0.84
CA ARG A 208 -23.76 11.72 -0.97
C ARG A 208 -23.70 11.04 -2.34
N GLU A 209 -23.64 11.82 -3.42
CA GLU A 209 -23.70 11.28 -4.78
C GLU A 209 -22.37 10.66 -5.22
N LYS A 210 -21.25 11.08 -4.63
CA LYS A 210 -19.91 10.62 -4.98
C LYS A 210 -19.26 9.66 -3.97
N GLU A 211 -20.04 9.03 -3.10
CA GLU A 211 -19.55 8.15 -2.04
C GLU A 211 -18.55 7.05 -2.52
N ASN A 212 -18.67 6.61 -3.78
CA ASN A 212 -17.84 5.56 -4.35
C ASN A 212 -17.06 5.99 -5.61
N GLN A 213 -16.94 7.29 -5.87
CA GLN A 213 -16.22 7.80 -7.05
C GLN A 213 -15.12 8.78 -6.64
N LEU A 214 -13.90 8.56 -7.13
CA LEU A 214 -12.76 9.42 -6.84
C LEU A 214 -12.62 10.50 -7.92
N MET A 215 -12.73 11.77 -7.50
CA MET A 215 -12.48 12.94 -8.35
C MET A 215 -10.98 13.30 -8.32
N ASP A 216 -10.47 13.86 -9.40
CA ASP A 216 -9.08 14.35 -9.43
C ASP A 216 -8.94 15.68 -8.68
N LEU A 217 -9.94 16.56 -8.80
CA LEU A 217 -10.00 17.83 -8.08
C LEU A 217 -11.43 18.14 -7.67
N LEU A 218 -11.62 18.45 -6.40
CA LEU A 218 -12.83 19.07 -5.86
C LEU A 218 -12.57 20.55 -5.60
N ILE A 219 -13.36 21.42 -6.22
CA ILE A 219 -13.41 22.86 -5.94
C ILE A 219 -14.68 23.11 -5.15
N MET A 220 -14.58 23.62 -3.93
CA MET A 220 -15.72 23.69 -3.03
C MET A 220 -15.79 25.03 -2.29
N ASP A 221 -16.99 25.63 -2.28
CA ASP A 221 -17.39 26.61 -1.28
C ASP A 221 -18.20 25.91 -0.18
N PRO A 222 -17.70 25.81 1.04
CA PRO A 222 -18.43 25.26 2.17
C PRO A 222 -19.34 26.28 2.87
N GLY A 223 -19.73 27.37 2.21
CA GLY A 223 -20.50 28.48 2.80
C GLY A 223 -21.83 28.12 3.45
N ASN A 224 -22.38 26.92 3.21
CA ASN A 224 -23.61 26.44 3.84
C ASN A 224 -23.42 25.82 5.24
N TYR A 225 -22.18 25.62 5.67
CA TYR A 225 -21.89 25.08 7.01
C TYR A 225 -21.87 26.21 8.07
N GLN A 226 -22.42 25.90 9.25
CA GLN A 226 -22.56 26.89 10.34
C GLN A 226 -21.36 26.95 11.28
N SER A 227 -20.46 25.97 11.21
CA SER A 227 -19.29 25.90 12.09
C SER A 227 -18.06 25.34 11.39
N MET A 228 -16.86 25.72 11.87
CA MET A 228 -15.58 25.17 11.40
C MET A 228 -15.46 23.66 11.63
N ASN A 229 -16.16 23.11 12.64
CA ASN A 229 -16.17 21.66 12.85
C ASN A 229 -16.95 20.93 11.74
N GLU A 230 -18.07 21.46 11.29
CA GLU A 230 -18.83 20.90 10.17
C GLU A 230 -18.03 20.96 8.86
N ILE A 231 -17.33 22.08 8.62
CA ILE A 231 -16.43 22.24 7.47
C ILE A 231 -15.30 21.21 7.52
N ARG A 232 -14.68 21.02 8.69
CA ARG A 232 -13.64 19.99 8.88
C ARG A 232 -14.17 18.59 8.53
N ASP A 233 -15.31 18.22 9.08
CA ASP A 233 -15.90 16.90 8.90
C ASP A 233 -16.24 16.63 7.42
N ALA A 234 -16.78 17.65 6.74
CA ALA A 234 -17.03 17.60 5.30
C ALA A 234 -15.73 17.44 4.48
N ILE A 235 -14.68 18.18 4.80
CA ILE A 235 -13.36 18.05 4.14
C ILE A 235 -12.77 16.65 4.36
N LEU A 236 -12.89 16.10 5.57
CA LEU A 236 -12.37 14.75 5.87
C LEU A 236 -13.09 13.66 5.07
N VAL A 237 -14.40 13.79 4.86
CA VAL A 237 -15.15 12.89 3.97
C VAL A 237 -14.77 13.13 2.51
N ALA A 238 -14.70 14.39 2.08
CA ALA A 238 -14.31 14.75 0.72
C ALA A 238 -12.92 14.24 0.32
N LYS A 239 -12.00 14.12 1.26
CA LYS A 239 -10.66 13.50 1.03
C LYS A 239 -10.70 12.03 0.63
N GLN A 240 -11.76 11.32 0.92
CA GLN A 240 -11.97 9.96 0.44
C GLN A 240 -12.51 9.93 -1.00
N GLN A 241 -13.05 11.06 -1.47
CA GLN A 241 -13.75 11.21 -2.74
C GLN A 241 -12.99 12.12 -3.74
N ALA A 242 -11.92 12.78 -3.30
CA ALA A 242 -11.11 13.63 -4.16
C ALA A 242 -9.61 13.54 -3.82
N ARG A 243 -8.76 13.49 -4.84
CA ARG A 243 -7.29 13.48 -4.70
C ARG A 243 -6.77 14.82 -4.22
N SER A 244 -7.36 15.89 -4.72
CA SER A 244 -7.03 17.28 -4.36
C SER A 244 -8.28 18.08 -4.05
N ILE A 245 -8.21 18.97 -3.06
CA ILE A 245 -9.32 19.84 -2.66
C ILE A 245 -8.87 21.29 -2.71
N MET A 246 -9.62 22.12 -3.43
CA MET A 246 -9.47 23.57 -3.45
C MET A 246 -10.69 24.23 -2.82
N ILE A 247 -10.49 25.08 -1.84
CA ILE A 247 -11.54 25.85 -1.18
C ILE A 247 -11.58 27.26 -1.75
N VAL A 248 -12.78 27.72 -2.16
CA VAL A 248 -13.02 29.09 -2.63
C VAL A 248 -14.15 29.67 -1.79
N SER A 249 -13.82 30.47 -0.75
CA SER A 249 -14.79 30.93 0.22
C SER A 249 -14.39 32.20 0.93
N GLU A 250 -15.37 32.97 1.44
CA GLU A 250 -15.12 34.21 2.21
C GLU A 250 -14.29 33.94 3.48
N PHE A 251 -14.50 32.82 4.15
CA PHE A 251 -13.74 32.50 5.37
C PHE A 251 -12.26 32.15 5.10
N ALA A 252 -11.87 31.90 3.86
CA ALA A 252 -10.49 31.66 3.46
C ALA A 252 -9.63 32.93 3.50
N ASP A 253 -10.20 34.10 3.78
CA ASP A 253 -9.41 35.34 3.97
C ASP A 253 -8.71 35.40 5.34
N ASP A 254 -9.22 34.70 6.34
CA ASP A 254 -8.66 34.64 7.68
C ASP A 254 -7.42 33.73 7.76
N ALA A 255 -6.34 34.20 8.39
CA ALA A 255 -5.06 33.47 8.47
C ALA A 255 -5.16 32.20 9.33
N GLU A 256 -5.97 32.19 10.39
CA GLU A 256 -6.18 31.02 11.24
C GLU A 256 -6.98 29.95 10.49
N ASN A 257 -8.01 30.35 9.76
CA ASN A 257 -8.79 29.46 8.90
C ASN A 257 -7.90 28.81 7.82
N ARG A 258 -7.01 29.56 7.17
CA ARG A 258 -6.05 29.01 6.19
C ARG A 258 -5.15 27.96 6.83
N ARG A 259 -4.67 28.19 8.05
CA ARG A 259 -3.87 27.21 8.79
C ARG A 259 -4.65 25.92 9.06
N LEU A 260 -5.91 26.04 9.49
CA LEU A 260 -6.79 24.90 9.73
C LEU A 260 -7.07 24.12 8.44
N LEU A 261 -7.41 24.80 7.36
CA LEU A 261 -7.62 24.17 6.04
C LEU A 261 -6.40 23.38 5.58
N SER A 262 -5.21 23.96 5.72
CA SER A 262 -3.96 23.27 5.40
C SER A 262 -3.73 22.03 6.26
N GLN A 263 -4.00 22.12 7.57
CA GLN A 263 -3.92 20.96 8.50
C GLN A 263 -4.91 19.84 8.14
N TRP A 264 -6.09 20.19 7.61
CA TRP A 264 -7.09 19.21 7.15
C TRP A 264 -6.77 18.64 5.77
N GLY A 265 -5.69 19.13 5.13
CA GLY A 265 -5.19 18.62 3.86
C GLY A 265 -5.88 19.20 2.64
N VAL A 266 -6.39 20.41 2.74
CA VAL A 266 -6.78 21.23 1.59
C VAL A 266 -5.52 21.63 0.82
N SER A 267 -5.54 21.41 -0.48
CA SER A 267 -4.37 21.63 -1.36
C SER A 267 -4.21 23.09 -1.75
N GLU A 268 -5.33 23.82 -1.85
CA GLU A 268 -5.37 25.22 -2.28
C GLU A 268 -6.56 25.92 -1.65
N PHE A 269 -6.43 27.20 -1.34
CA PHE A 269 -7.55 28.01 -0.82
C PHE A 269 -7.49 29.44 -1.37
N LEU A 270 -8.66 29.96 -1.74
CA LEU A 270 -8.85 31.29 -2.29
C LEU A 270 -9.96 32.02 -1.54
N ALA A 271 -9.70 33.27 -1.20
CA ALA A 271 -10.70 34.12 -0.55
C ALA A 271 -11.68 34.70 -1.60
N LYS A 272 -12.95 34.80 -1.25
CA LYS A 272 -13.93 35.55 -2.02
C LYS A 272 -13.96 37.03 -1.55
N PRO A 273 -14.12 38.01 -2.46
CA PRO A 273 -14.21 37.85 -3.91
C PRO A 273 -12.90 37.41 -4.54
N CYS A 274 -12.93 36.37 -5.38
CA CYS A 274 -11.75 35.81 -5.99
C CYS A 274 -11.58 36.41 -7.42
N PRO A 275 -10.50 37.16 -7.69
CA PRO A 275 -10.18 37.62 -9.03
C PRO A 275 -9.93 36.43 -9.98
N ASP A 276 -10.40 36.53 -11.24
CA ASP A 276 -10.20 35.50 -12.25
C ASP A 276 -8.76 35.03 -12.36
N PHE A 277 -7.81 35.98 -12.32
CA PHE A 277 -6.38 35.70 -12.39
C PHE A 277 -5.90 34.78 -11.25
N ASP A 278 -6.35 35.00 -10.01
CA ASP A 278 -5.96 34.19 -8.85
C ASP A 278 -6.56 32.79 -8.95
N PHE A 279 -7.81 32.69 -9.41
CA PHE A 279 -8.47 31.41 -9.63
C PHE A 279 -7.80 30.63 -10.77
N GLU A 280 -7.54 31.25 -11.92
CA GLU A 280 -6.84 30.61 -13.03
C GLU A 280 -5.44 30.14 -12.66
N HIS A 281 -4.70 30.93 -11.83
CA HIS A 281 -3.40 30.54 -11.32
C HIS A 281 -3.47 29.32 -10.37
N ALA A 282 -4.41 29.31 -9.44
CA ALA A 282 -4.62 28.19 -8.53
C ALA A 282 -5.03 26.92 -9.30
N LEU A 283 -5.97 27.05 -10.22
CA LEU A 283 -6.39 25.96 -11.11
C LEU A 283 -5.23 25.41 -11.94
N ASN A 284 -4.38 26.29 -12.48
CA ASN A 284 -3.21 25.86 -13.24
C ASN A 284 -2.18 25.10 -12.38
N ARG A 285 -1.97 25.51 -11.12
CA ARG A 285 -1.12 24.75 -10.17
C ARG A 285 -1.67 23.34 -9.97
N GLN A 286 -2.97 23.19 -9.72
CA GLN A 286 -3.61 21.89 -9.55
C GLN A 286 -3.50 21.03 -10.82
N ARG A 287 -3.70 21.62 -11.99
CA ARG A 287 -3.51 20.97 -13.28
C ARG A 287 -2.09 20.44 -13.47
N VAL A 288 -1.07 21.24 -13.14
CA VAL A 288 0.34 20.83 -13.24
C VAL A 288 0.65 19.67 -12.29
N ILE A 289 0.15 19.71 -11.07
CA ILE A 289 0.30 18.61 -10.08
C ILE A 289 -0.32 17.34 -10.64
N HIS A 290 -1.57 17.41 -11.10
CA HIS A 290 -2.29 16.26 -11.68
C HIS A 290 -1.53 15.63 -12.87
N TYR A 291 -1.05 16.44 -13.82
CA TYR A 291 -0.30 15.91 -14.96
C TYR A 291 1.04 15.33 -14.57
N ARG A 292 1.74 15.91 -13.58
CA ARG A 292 2.99 15.33 -13.06
C ARG A 292 2.77 13.98 -12.39
N GLU A 293 1.75 13.85 -11.56
CA GLU A 293 1.41 12.58 -10.92
C GLU A 293 1.06 11.50 -11.96
N ARG A 294 0.29 11.85 -12.97
CA ARG A 294 -0.01 10.95 -14.09
C ARG A 294 1.22 10.56 -14.90
N GLU A 295 2.11 11.50 -15.16
CA GLU A 295 3.32 11.21 -15.92
C GLU A 295 4.28 10.33 -15.10
N LEU A 296 4.44 10.57 -13.79
CA LEU A 296 5.19 9.69 -12.92
C LEU A 296 4.60 8.27 -12.92
N LYS A 297 3.30 8.15 -12.78
CA LYS A 297 2.61 6.86 -12.84
C LYS A 297 2.82 6.15 -14.19
N ARG A 298 2.74 6.86 -15.31
CA ARG A 298 3.04 6.30 -16.64
C ARG A 298 4.47 5.82 -16.79
N VAL A 299 5.43 6.57 -16.22
CA VAL A 299 6.85 6.18 -16.24
C VAL A 299 7.05 4.92 -15.40
N GLU A 300 6.44 4.84 -14.22
CA GLU A 300 6.46 3.65 -13.37
C GLU A 300 5.81 2.46 -14.07
N GLU A 301 4.61 2.61 -14.62
CA GLU A 301 3.92 1.55 -15.37
C GLU A 301 4.74 1.08 -16.59
N ALA A 302 5.36 2.00 -17.32
CA ALA A 302 6.22 1.66 -18.45
C ALA A 302 7.51 0.94 -18.02
N ALA A 303 8.00 1.22 -16.79
CA ALA A 303 9.13 0.53 -16.21
C ALA A 303 8.75 -0.87 -15.68
N ASP A 304 7.46 -1.11 -15.39
CA ASP A 304 6.92 -2.34 -14.80
C ASP A 304 6.33 -3.32 -15.80
N THR A 305 6.10 -2.88 -17.04
CA THR A 305 5.43 -3.70 -18.07
C THR A 305 6.38 -4.18 -19.17
N ASP A 306 6.10 -5.35 -19.73
CA ASP A 306 6.68 -5.85 -20.97
C ASP A 306 6.01 -5.16 -22.18
N ARG A 307 6.79 -4.49 -23.01
CA ARG A 307 6.29 -3.67 -24.12
C ARG A 307 5.53 -4.45 -25.21
N LEU A 308 5.87 -5.72 -25.41
CA LEU A 308 5.22 -6.54 -26.41
C LEU A 308 3.85 -7.03 -25.94
N THR A 309 3.79 -7.48 -24.70
CA THR A 309 2.64 -8.21 -24.17
C THR A 309 1.71 -7.34 -23.31
N GLY A 310 2.23 -6.22 -22.76
CA GLY A 310 1.49 -5.37 -21.82
C GLY A 310 1.21 -6.06 -20.48
N LEU A 311 1.86 -7.19 -20.20
CA LEU A 311 1.88 -7.84 -18.89
C LEU A 311 2.99 -7.23 -18.01
N ALA A 312 3.00 -7.56 -16.72
CA ALA A 312 4.13 -7.23 -15.86
C ALA A 312 5.43 -7.81 -16.44
N ASN A 313 6.52 -7.06 -16.30
CA ASN A 313 7.84 -7.57 -16.65
C ASN A 313 8.46 -8.35 -15.48
N ARG A 314 9.63 -8.95 -15.71
CA ARG A 314 10.35 -9.73 -14.71
C ARG A 314 10.63 -8.95 -13.41
N ARG A 315 11.04 -7.68 -13.51
CA ARG A 315 11.30 -6.84 -12.34
C ARG A 315 10.06 -6.72 -11.45
N ARG A 316 8.90 -6.39 -12.04
CA ARG A 316 7.63 -6.28 -11.33
C ARG A 316 7.19 -7.61 -10.71
N LEU A 317 7.44 -8.72 -11.40
CA LEU A 317 7.18 -10.07 -10.88
C LEU A 317 8.01 -10.34 -9.63
N ASP A 318 9.32 -10.09 -9.68
CA ASP A 318 10.25 -10.35 -8.57
C ASP A 318 9.85 -9.52 -7.33
N GLU A 319 9.56 -8.22 -7.51
CA GLU A 319 9.09 -7.34 -6.45
C GLU A 319 7.75 -7.80 -5.84
N PHE A 320 6.82 -8.29 -6.68
CA PHE A 320 5.51 -8.77 -6.22
C PHE A 320 5.63 -10.04 -5.38
N VAL A 321 6.48 -10.98 -5.79
CA VAL A 321 6.77 -12.20 -5.02
C VAL A 321 7.44 -11.86 -3.70
N GLU A 322 8.43 -10.95 -3.70
CA GLU A 322 9.09 -10.49 -2.49
C GLU A 322 8.11 -9.86 -1.49
N ALA A 323 7.13 -9.08 -1.99
CA ALA A 323 6.09 -8.50 -1.17
C ALA A 323 5.20 -9.57 -0.52
N LEU A 324 4.76 -10.59 -1.27
CA LEU A 324 3.95 -11.69 -0.73
C LEU A 324 4.69 -12.45 0.36
N VAL A 325 5.94 -12.76 0.11
CA VAL A 325 6.80 -13.45 1.08
C VAL A 325 7.01 -12.61 2.32
N THR A 326 7.23 -11.30 2.16
CA THR A 326 7.39 -10.36 3.28
C THR A 326 6.16 -10.33 4.17
N LEU A 327 4.97 -10.44 3.59
CA LEU A 327 3.71 -10.43 4.34
C LEU A 327 3.28 -11.80 4.87
N TYR A 328 3.82 -12.89 4.33
CA TYR A 328 3.41 -14.24 4.73
C TYR A 328 3.50 -14.50 6.25
N PRO A 329 4.54 -14.08 6.99
CA PRO A 329 4.61 -14.31 8.45
C PRO A 329 3.44 -13.70 9.21
N GLU A 330 2.86 -12.62 8.68
CA GLU A 330 1.69 -11.96 9.27
C GLU A 330 0.38 -12.61 8.86
N GLU A 331 0.17 -12.72 7.57
CA GLU A 331 -1.12 -13.11 6.99
C GLU A 331 -1.32 -14.62 7.00
N ARG A 332 -0.23 -15.42 6.99
CA ARG A 332 -0.25 -16.89 6.89
C ARG A 332 -1.12 -17.40 5.73
N ALA A 333 -1.30 -16.56 4.71
CA ALA A 333 -2.11 -16.88 3.55
C ALA A 333 -1.22 -17.49 2.46
N PRO A 334 -1.53 -18.69 1.93
CA PRO A 334 -0.76 -19.29 0.86
C PRO A 334 -0.87 -18.45 -0.42
N PHE A 335 0.14 -18.55 -1.27
CA PHE A 335 0.05 -18.04 -2.63
C PHE A 335 0.63 -19.06 -3.61
N SER A 336 0.11 -19.07 -4.83
CA SER A 336 0.53 -20.03 -5.85
C SER A 336 1.13 -19.30 -7.04
N LEU A 337 2.07 -19.98 -7.70
CA LEU A 337 2.68 -19.59 -8.96
C LEU A 337 2.25 -20.59 -10.03
N ILE A 338 1.87 -20.05 -11.19
CA ILE A 338 1.67 -20.83 -12.41
C ILE A 338 2.73 -20.36 -13.41
N ILE A 339 3.58 -21.27 -13.85
CA ILE A 339 4.60 -21.01 -14.87
C ILE A 339 4.12 -21.63 -16.15
N THR A 340 4.25 -20.93 -17.26
CA THR A 340 3.90 -21.46 -18.58
C THR A 340 4.98 -21.16 -19.62
N ASP A 341 5.19 -22.13 -20.50
CA ASP A 341 6.10 -22.05 -21.64
C ASP A 341 5.34 -22.43 -22.90
N VAL A 342 5.54 -21.70 -23.99
CA VAL A 342 4.82 -21.96 -25.26
C VAL A 342 5.48 -23.09 -26.02
N ASP A 343 4.76 -24.17 -26.21
CA ASP A 343 5.27 -25.39 -26.83
C ASP A 343 5.70 -25.16 -28.28
N ASN A 344 6.90 -25.63 -28.62
CA ASN A 344 7.47 -25.52 -29.97
C ASN A 344 7.55 -24.08 -30.52
N PHE A 345 7.65 -23.05 -29.66
CA PHE A 345 7.66 -21.66 -30.09
C PHE A 345 8.83 -21.32 -31.03
N LYS A 346 10.00 -21.93 -30.78
CA LYS A 346 11.13 -21.80 -31.70
C LYS A 346 10.79 -22.28 -33.11
N HIS A 347 10.13 -23.46 -33.22
CA HIS A 347 9.69 -24.00 -34.53
C HIS A 347 8.70 -23.03 -35.23
N TYR A 348 7.80 -22.45 -34.47
CA TYR A 348 6.88 -21.43 -34.98
C TYR A 348 7.62 -20.22 -35.54
N ASN A 349 8.58 -19.69 -34.80
CA ASN A 349 9.40 -18.54 -35.22
C ASN A 349 10.26 -18.86 -36.45
N ASP A 350 10.88 -20.04 -36.47
CA ASP A 350 11.73 -20.45 -37.60
C ASP A 350 10.90 -20.63 -38.89
N THR A 351 9.62 -20.99 -38.77
CA THR A 351 8.72 -21.23 -39.90
C THR A 351 8.01 -19.95 -40.38
N HIS A 352 7.54 -19.09 -39.44
CA HIS A 352 6.65 -17.95 -39.74
C HIS A 352 7.30 -16.59 -39.47
N GLY A 353 8.53 -16.58 -38.92
CA GLY A 353 9.27 -15.38 -38.57
C GLY A 353 8.88 -14.80 -37.21
N HIS A 354 9.81 -14.04 -36.62
CA HIS A 354 9.67 -13.46 -35.28
C HIS A 354 8.46 -12.51 -35.13
N GLN A 355 8.07 -11.81 -36.20
CA GLN A 355 6.88 -10.94 -36.14
C GLN A 355 5.58 -11.72 -35.87
N MET A 356 5.46 -12.93 -36.43
CA MET A 356 4.33 -13.79 -36.15
C MET A 356 4.42 -14.40 -34.76
N GLY A 357 5.62 -14.73 -34.28
CA GLY A 357 5.86 -15.10 -32.89
C GLY A 357 5.43 -14.01 -31.90
N ASP A 358 5.71 -12.75 -32.21
CA ASP A 358 5.27 -11.62 -31.39
C ASP A 358 3.73 -11.55 -31.31
N VAL A 359 3.01 -11.86 -32.40
CA VAL A 359 1.54 -11.94 -32.40
C VAL A 359 1.05 -13.07 -31.49
N VAL A 360 1.71 -14.23 -31.50
CA VAL A 360 1.40 -15.36 -30.61
C VAL A 360 1.56 -14.94 -29.15
N LEU A 361 2.71 -14.36 -28.79
CA LEU A 361 2.98 -13.94 -27.43
C LEU A 361 1.98 -12.88 -26.93
N ALA A 362 1.62 -11.93 -27.79
CA ALA A 362 0.62 -10.92 -27.47
C ALA A 362 -0.78 -11.52 -27.26
N ARG A 363 -1.18 -12.55 -28.04
CA ARG A 363 -2.47 -13.24 -27.87
C ARG A 363 -2.50 -14.04 -26.56
N ILE A 364 -1.47 -14.81 -26.27
CA ILE A 364 -1.36 -15.58 -25.01
C ILE A 364 -1.42 -14.61 -23.82
N ALA A 365 -0.68 -13.52 -23.87
CA ALA A 365 -0.73 -12.48 -22.85
C ALA A 365 -2.15 -11.91 -22.66
N GLY A 366 -2.87 -11.69 -23.77
CA GLY A 366 -4.27 -11.25 -23.72
C GLY A 366 -5.21 -12.25 -23.04
N ILE A 367 -4.96 -13.56 -23.23
CA ILE A 367 -5.70 -14.63 -22.53
C ILE A 367 -5.41 -14.57 -21.02
N LEU A 368 -4.14 -14.51 -20.65
CA LEU A 368 -3.72 -14.45 -19.25
C LEU A 368 -4.34 -13.22 -18.57
N LYS A 369 -4.19 -12.03 -19.17
CA LYS A 369 -4.72 -10.77 -18.62
C LYS A 369 -6.23 -10.78 -18.39
N LYS A 370 -6.99 -11.42 -19.26
CA LYS A 370 -8.47 -11.49 -19.15
C LYS A 370 -8.97 -12.47 -18.10
N ARG A 371 -8.17 -13.48 -17.74
CA ARG A 371 -8.61 -14.59 -16.88
C ARG A 371 -8.08 -14.49 -15.44
N VAL A 372 -7.06 -13.69 -15.20
CA VAL A 372 -6.60 -13.39 -13.84
C VAL A 372 -7.54 -12.38 -13.18
N ARG A 373 -7.81 -12.57 -11.89
CA ARG A 373 -8.65 -11.67 -11.11
C ARG A 373 -7.87 -10.43 -10.67
N ARG A 374 -8.61 -9.44 -10.22
CA ARG A 374 -8.02 -8.28 -9.56
C ARG A 374 -7.22 -8.72 -8.32
N GLY A 375 -5.96 -8.35 -8.25
CA GLY A 375 -5.02 -8.77 -7.19
C GLY A 375 -4.08 -9.90 -7.58
N ASP A 376 -4.37 -10.65 -8.65
CA ASP A 376 -3.39 -11.56 -9.25
C ASP A 376 -2.42 -10.77 -10.15
N LEU A 377 -1.26 -11.35 -10.42
CA LEU A 377 -0.27 -10.78 -11.34
C LEU A 377 0.00 -11.74 -12.48
N ALA A 378 -0.16 -11.30 -13.73
CA ALA A 378 0.35 -11.98 -14.88
C ALA A 378 1.58 -11.25 -15.42
N ALA A 379 2.67 -11.96 -15.65
CA ALA A 379 3.96 -11.42 -16.07
C ALA A 379 4.54 -12.19 -17.22
N ARG A 380 5.33 -11.51 -18.07
CA ARG A 380 6.26 -12.16 -18.99
C ARG A 380 7.61 -12.30 -18.33
N PHE A 381 8.04 -13.54 -18.10
CA PHE A 381 9.30 -13.83 -17.44
C PHE A 381 10.49 -13.64 -18.39
N GLY A 382 10.36 -14.05 -19.64
CA GLY A 382 11.34 -13.86 -20.70
C GLY A 382 11.07 -14.77 -21.88
N GLY A 383 11.51 -14.39 -23.08
CA GLY A 383 11.31 -15.23 -24.27
C GLY A 383 9.85 -15.58 -24.50
N GLU A 384 9.54 -16.87 -24.37
CA GLU A 384 8.23 -17.51 -24.51
C GLU A 384 7.60 -17.93 -23.17
N GLU A 385 8.21 -17.52 -22.04
CA GLU A 385 7.80 -17.91 -20.69
C GLU A 385 6.94 -16.82 -20.02
N PHE A 386 5.84 -17.26 -19.39
CA PHE A 386 4.97 -16.41 -18.59
C PHE A 386 4.78 -16.99 -17.19
N VAL A 387 4.48 -16.10 -16.25
CA VAL A 387 4.20 -16.46 -14.85
C VAL A 387 2.93 -15.77 -14.40
N VAL A 388 2.06 -16.51 -13.71
CA VAL A 388 0.88 -15.96 -13.03
C VAL A 388 1.04 -16.18 -11.54
N ILE A 389 0.92 -15.13 -10.75
CA ILE A 389 0.93 -15.18 -9.29
C ILE A 389 -0.49 -15.02 -8.78
N LEU A 390 -0.88 -15.92 -7.88
CA LEU A 390 -2.22 -15.99 -7.29
C LEU A 390 -2.13 -15.82 -5.77
N PRO A 391 -2.22 -14.60 -5.23
CA PRO A 391 -2.26 -14.37 -3.77
C PRO A 391 -3.47 -15.05 -3.13
N LYS A 392 -3.31 -15.56 -1.91
CA LYS A 392 -4.39 -16.21 -1.13
C LYS A 392 -5.05 -17.35 -1.93
N CYS A 393 -4.24 -18.15 -2.60
CA CYS A 393 -4.65 -19.27 -3.43
C CYS A 393 -3.87 -20.52 -3.04
N ASP A 394 -4.59 -21.60 -2.73
CA ASP A 394 -4.02 -22.92 -2.45
C ASP A 394 -3.73 -23.71 -3.73
N SER A 395 -3.01 -24.81 -3.60
CA SER A 395 -2.61 -25.69 -4.71
C SER A 395 -3.79 -26.21 -5.52
N GLY A 396 -4.91 -26.62 -4.87
CA GLY A 396 -6.07 -27.13 -5.55
C GLY A 396 -6.74 -26.13 -6.47
N ASN A 397 -6.93 -24.91 -5.97
CA ASN A 397 -7.49 -23.81 -6.76
C ASN A 397 -6.53 -23.34 -7.86
N ALA A 398 -5.23 -23.31 -7.59
CA ALA A 398 -4.21 -22.94 -8.58
C ALA A 398 -4.18 -23.93 -9.75
N MET A 399 -4.29 -25.23 -9.49
CA MET A 399 -4.38 -26.26 -10.51
C MET A 399 -5.61 -26.07 -11.41
N LEU A 400 -6.77 -25.74 -10.85
CA LEU A 400 -7.98 -25.46 -11.62
C LEU A 400 -7.81 -24.25 -12.53
N ILE A 401 -7.17 -23.19 -12.02
CA ILE A 401 -6.88 -21.98 -12.79
C ILE A 401 -5.87 -22.29 -13.91
N ALA A 402 -4.81 -23.04 -13.61
CA ALA A 402 -3.82 -23.45 -14.61
C ALA A 402 -4.47 -24.23 -15.77
N GLU A 403 -5.37 -25.18 -15.47
CA GLU A 403 -6.08 -25.95 -16.50
C GLU A 403 -7.03 -25.07 -17.33
N GLN A 404 -7.71 -24.10 -16.71
CA GLN A 404 -8.53 -23.14 -17.44
C GLN A 404 -7.69 -22.24 -18.37
N LEU A 405 -6.48 -21.84 -17.94
CA LEU A 405 -5.56 -21.08 -18.77
C LEU A 405 -5.02 -21.93 -19.92
N ARG A 406 -4.64 -23.19 -19.65
CA ARG A 406 -4.15 -24.13 -20.63
C ARG A 406 -5.19 -24.37 -21.72
N SER A 407 -6.44 -24.72 -21.35
CA SER A 407 -7.53 -24.92 -22.31
C SER A 407 -7.78 -23.65 -23.14
N ALA A 408 -7.71 -22.48 -22.53
CA ALA A 408 -7.92 -21.24 -23.24
C ALA A 408 -6.83 -20.90 -24.26
N VAL A 409 -5.58 -21.30 -23.99
CA VAL A 409 -4.48 -21.17 -24.96
C VAL A 409 -4.68 -22.15 -26.10
N GLU A 410 -5.06 -23.38 -25.81
CA GLU A 410 -5.31 -24.44 -26.81
C GLU A 410 -6.50 -24.11 -27.72
N GLU A 411 -7.55 -23.47 -27.19
CA GLU A 411 -8.77 -23.07 -27.91
C GLU A 411 -8.62 -21.74 -28.69
N GLU A 412 -7.55 -20.98 -28.47
CA GLU A 412 -7.35 -19.70 -29.14
C GLU A 412 -7.05 -19.91 -30.63
N ASP A 413 -7.69 -19.11 -31.50
CA ASP A 413 -7.42 -19.11 -32.93
C ASP A 413 -6.12 -18.37 -33.26
N ILE A 414 -5.01 -19.11 -33.26
CA ILE A 414 -3.67 -18.57 -33.53
C ILE A 414 -3.33 -18.78 -35.00
N PRO A 415 -2.87 -17.74 -35.73
CA PRO A 415 -2.51 -17.88 -37.14
C PRO A 415 -1.50 -19.01 -37.36
N TYR A 416 -1.73 -19.83 -38.38
CA TYR A 416 -0.86 -20.94 -38.81
C TYR A 416 -0.64 -22.06 -37.77
N GLN A 417 -1.47 -22.15 -36.72
CA GLN A 417 -1.32 -23.14 -35.66
C GLN A 417 -1.42 -24.59 -36.20
N GLU A 418 -2.17 -24.82 -37.28
CA GLU A 418 -2.30 -26.10 -37.93
C GLU A 418 -0.99 -26.64 -38.52
N GLN A 419 0.03 -25.79 -38.67
CA GLN A 419 1.36 -26.15 -39.15
C GLN A 419 2.31 -26.54 -38.01
N GLN A 420 1.87 -26.43 -36.76
CA GLN A 420 2.64 -26.86 -35.62
C GLN A 420 2.74 -28.42 -35.57
N PRO A 421 3.81 -28.96 -34.96
CA PRO A 421 4.00 -30.42 -34.89
C PRO A 421 2.83 -31.19 -34.28
N LEU A 422 2.08 -30.56 -33.36
CA LEU A 422 0.91 -31.13 -32.71
C LEU A 422 -0.41 -30.77 -33.43
N GLY A 423 -0.36 -30.04 -34.54
CA GLY A 423 -1.54 -29.58 -35.27
C GLY A 423 -2.29 -28.44 -34.61
N ASN A 424 -1.77 -27.95 -33.49
CA ASN A 424 -2.27 -26.79 -32.73
C ASN A 424 -1.11 -26.14 -31.97
N LEU A 425 -1.29 -24.88 -31.55
CA LEU A 425 -0.34 -24.21 -30.65
C LEU A 425 -0.83 -24.43 -29.23
N THR A 426 0.05 -24.97 -28.41
CA THR A 426 -0.20 -25.27 -27.00
C THR A 426 0.84 -24.63 -26.11
N ALA A 427 0.61 -24.67 -24.81
CA ALA A 427 1.58 -24.27 -23.81
C ALA A 427 1.55 -25.24 -22.63
N THR A 428 2.72 -25.48 -22.07
CA THR A 428 2.91 -26.31 -20.87
C THR A 428 2.76 -25.44 -19.63
N PHE A 429 2.05 -25.94 -18.62
CA PHE A 429 1.78 -25.24 -17.37
C PHE A 429 2.30 -26.02 -16.16
N GLY A 430 3.08 -25.38 -15.30
CA GLY A 430 3.53 -25.91 -14.01
C GLY A 430 2.96 -25.08 -12.86
N VAL A 431 2.60 -25.71 -11.73
CA VAL A 431 2.05 -25.05 -10.55
C VAL A 431 2.92 -25.32 -9.34
N ALA A 432 3.20 -24.29 -8.57
CA ALA A 432 3.84 -24.39 -7.27
C ALA A 432 3.11 -23.50 -6.26
N THR A 433 2.98 -23.96 -5.01
CA THR A 433 2.28 -23.26 -3.94
C THR A 433 3.20 -23.07 -2.74
N PHE A 434 3.29 -21.84 -2.26
CA PHE A 434 3.99 -21.53 -1.03
C PHE A 434 2.98 -21.54 0.14
N PRO A 435 3.30 -22.18 1.30
CA PRO A 435 4.58 -22.81 1.62
C PRO A 435 4.66 -24.31 1.27
N ASP A 436 3.64 -24.91 0.64
CA ASP A 436 3.49 -26.38 0.52
C ASP A 436 4.62 -27.02 -0.31
N ASP A 437 5.05 -26.35 -1.39
CA ASP A 437 6.04 -26.86 -2.33
C ASP A 437 7.43 -26.23 -2.14
N ALA A 438 7.60 -25.27 -1.21
CA ALA A 438 8.87 -24.61 -0.95
C ALA A 438 8.97 -24.15 0.50
N ASP A 439 10.04 -24.57 1.19
CA ASP A 439 10.34 -24.19 2.58
C ASP A 439 11.12 -22.87 2.68
N ASP A 440 11.67 -22.36 1.58
CA ASP A 440 12.55 -21.19 1.52
C ASP A 440 12.13 -20.23 0.39
N VAL A 441 12.24 -18.94 0.70
CA VAL A 441 11.96 -17.82 -0.20
C VAL A 441 12.86 -17.80 -1.42
N GLU A 442 14.15 -18.13 -1.23
CA GLU A 442 15.12 -18.27 -2.32
C GLU A 442 14.72 -19.44 -3.23
N ALA A 443 14.15 -20.51 -2.69
CA ALA A 443 13.61 -21.62 -3.47
C ALA A 443 12.42 -21.18 -4.32
N VAL A 444 11.54 -20.30 -3.85
CA VAL A 444 10.42 -19.76 -4.65
C VAL A 444 10.92 -18.86 -5.76
N SER A 445 11.93 -18.01 -5.50
CA SER A 445 12.59 -17.19 -6.52
C SER A 445 13.44 -18.01 -7.50
N TYR A 446 13.97 -19.16 -7.07
CA TYR A 446 14.83 -20.05 -7.85
C TYR A 446 14.09 -21.24 -8.50
N THR A 447 12.91 -21.63 -7.99
CA THR A 447 12.13 -22.75 -8.55
C THR A 447 11.59 -22.47 -9.94
N HIS A 448 11.45 -21.19 -10.32
CA HIS A 448 11.16 -20.86 -11.71
C HIS A 448 12.35 -21.13 -12.67
N LEU A 449 13.58 -21.35 -12.15
CA LEU A 449 14.75 -21.75 -12.95
C LEU A 449 15.01 -23.28 -12.92
N THR A 450 14.43 -23.99 -11.97
CA THR A 450 14.79 -25.40 -11.71
C THR A 450 13.63 -26.28 -11.24
N LEU A 451 12.35 -25.93 -11.57
CA LEU A 451 11.27 -26.89 -11.29
C LEU A 451 11.61 -28.21 -12.00
N PRO A 452 11.97 -29.28 -11.24
CA PRO A 452 12.00 -30.58 -11.86
C PRO A 452 10.57 -30.87 -12.29
N THR A 453 10.39 -31.23 -13.54
CA THR A 453 9.18 -31.70 -14.23
C THR A 453 8.48 -32.89 -13.53
N THR A 454 8.53 -33.00 -12.21
CA THR A 454 8.17 -34.23 -11.50
C THR A 454 6.90 -34.17 -10.67
N LYS A 455 6.20 -33.02 -10.57
CA LYS A 455 4.82 -33.02 -10.03
C LYS A 455 3.92 -32.12 -10.87
N ASN A 456 3.05 -32.79 -11.65
CA ASN A 456 1.94 -32.20 -12.42
C ASN A 456 2.35 -31.27 -13.57
N VAL A 457 2.97 -31.85 -14.60
CA VAL A 457 3.07 -31.30 -15.96
C VAL A 457 1.89 -31.85 -16.74
N TRP A 458 1.06 -30.97 -17.27
CA TRP A 458 0.03 -31.27 -18.27
C TRP A 458 0.40 -30.64 -19.60
#